data_0708823c2868a1982f8bb91affe79113
#
_entry.id   0708823c2868a1982f8bb91affe79113
#
_cell.length_a   1.000
_cell.length_b   1.000
_cell.length_c   1.000
_cell.angle_alpha   90.00
_cell.angle_beta   90.00
_cell.angle_gamma   90.00
#
_symmetry.space_group_name_H-M   'P 1'
#
loop_
_entity.id
_entity.type
_entity.pdbx_description
1 polymer ?
#
loop_
_entity_poly.entity_id
_entity_poly.type
_entity_poly.pdbx_seq_one_letter_code
_entity_poly.pdbx_strand_id
1 'polypeptide(L)'
;SYSLLLPVATSKKQVDTINEVAAETNAKALETGLLSFGGIHPETENVSEVLNRIKALGLKGIKIHPDYQGTFFNDIRYKRIVEKATELGLYITVHAGVDIGMPDPVHCTPNHVLEVLKDTESDHLILAHMGGWRLWDEVKEKLMEKPLFFDTSFSGDYLQKEGVSGMLTKEVFVDLIHAMGSDRVLFGTDSPWSGQKDAVQWFMETDLTETEKKQILSENFIRIIGI
;
A
#
# COMPACT_ATOMS: atom_id res chain seq x y z
N SER A 1 1.66 4.99 19.65
CA SER A 1 1.11 4.48 18.37
C SER A 1 1.54 5.39 17.25
N TYR A 2 1.77 4.83 16.08
CA TYR A 2 2.09 5.58 14.87
C TYR A 2 1.05 5.36 13.80
N SER A 3 0.83 6.38 12.96
CA SER A 3 0.02 6.29 11.73
C SER A 3 0.87 6.70 10.54
N LEU A 4 0.82 5.93 9.46
CA LEU A 4 1.53 6.22 8.22
C LEU A 4 0.62 6.95 7.24
N LEU A 5 1.03 8.13 6.81
CA LEU A 5 0.39 8.89 5.76
C LEU A 5 0.95 8.45 4.40
N LEU A 6 0.06 8.26 3.43
CA LEU A 6 0.36 7.78 2.09
C LEU A 6 -0.11 8.79 1.03
N PRO A 7 0.60 9.92 0.88
CA PRO A 7 0.22 10.97 -0.07
C PRO A 7 0.41 10.51 -1.52
N VAL A 8 -0.51 10.89 -2.40
CA VAL A 8 -0.44 10.57 -3.83
C VAL A 8 -0.06 11.82 -4.62
N ALA A 9 1.02 11.73 -5.39
CA ALA A 9 1.36 12.74 -6.39
C ALA A 9 0.51 12.50 -7.65
N THR A 10 -0.57 13.27 -7.84
CA THR A 10 -1.44 13.18 -9.02
C THR A 10 -0.88 13.93 -10.23
N SER A 11 0.22 14.64 -10.06
CA SER A 11 1.00 15.25 -11.14
C SER A 11 2.47 15.35 -10.74
N LYS A 12 3.37 15.41 -11.74
CA LYS A 12 4.82 15.55 -11.49
C LYS A 12 5.19 16.84 -10.75
N LYS A 13 4.36 17.88 -10.83
CA LYS A 13 4.60 19.17 -10.15
C LYS A 13 4.46 19.09 -8.62
N GLN A 14 3.76 18.08 -8.11
CA GLN A 14 3.53 17.93 -6.66
C GLN A 14 4.64 17.13 -5.97
N VAL A 15 5.48 16.44 -6.72
CA VAL A 15 6.45 15.46 -6.18
C VAL A 15 7.38 16.10 -5.15
N ASP A 16 8.01 17.22 -5.45
CA ASP A 16 8.94 17.87 -4.53
C ASP A 16 8.25 18.32 -3.24
N THR A 17 7.12 19.01 -3.35
CA THR A 17 6.37 19.50 -2.18
C THR A 17 5.88 18.34 -1.30
N ILE A 18 5.37 17.26 -1.90
CA ILE A 18 4.93 16.08 -1.15
C ILE A 18 6.10 15.49 -0.34
N ASN A 19 7.28 15.38 -0.95
CA ASN A 19 8.43 14.77 -0.31
C ASN A 19 9.02 15.65 0.81
N GLU A 20 8.99 16.98 0.62
CA GLU A 20 9.39 17.93 1.67
C GLU A 20 8.44 17.87 2.87
N VAL A 21 7.13 17.92 2.63
CA VAL A 21 6.11 17.80 3.69
C VAL A 21 6.20 16.44 4.40
N ALA A 22 6.46 15.36 3.67
CA ALA A 22 6.67 14.04 4.26
C ALA A 22 7.87 14.01 5.20
N ALA A 23 8.99 14.62 4.81
CA ALA A 23 10.19 14.73 5.65
C ALA A 23 9.94 15.57 6.91
N GLU A 24 9.23 16.71 6.79
CA GLU A 24 8.84 17.54 7.92
C GLU A 24 7.91 16.80 8.90
N THR A 25 6.98 15.99 8.37
CA THR A 25 6.10 15.15 9.16
C THR A 25 6.91 14.13 9.96
N ASN A 26 7.84 13.44 9.31
CA ASN A 26 8.69 12.44 9.95
C ASN A 26 9.63 13.04 11.02
N ALA A 27 10.09 14.26 10.82
CA ALA A 27 10.90 14.98 11.82
C ALA A 27 10.15 15.22 13.15
N LYS A 28 8.81 15.25 13.11
CA LYS A 28 7.93 15.45 14.28
C LYS A 28 7.26 14.15 14.76
N ALA A 29 7.66 13.00 14.23
CA ALA A 29 6.96 11.73 14.46
C ALA A 29 6.88 11.33 15.94
N LEU A 30 7.90 11.63 16.76
CA LEU A 30 7.90 11.34 18.19
C LEU A 30 6.85 12.15 18.96
N GLU A 31 6.52 13.36 18.49
CA GLU A 31 5.53 14.23 19.11
C GLU A 31 4.12 13.91 18.62
N THR A 32 3.98 13.70 17.33
CA THR A 32 2.68 13.59 16.66
C THR A 32 2.16 12.17 16.52
N GLY A 33 3.06 11.18 16.52
CA GLY A 33 2.73 9.81 16.14
C GLY A 33 2.48 9.65 14.63
N LEU A 34 2.81 10.66 13.80
CA LEU A 34 2.60 10.62 12.36
C LEU A 34 3.91 10.37 11.62
N LEU A 35 3.88 9.41 10.74
CA LEU A 35 4.91 9.14 9.72
C LEU A 35 4.33 9.35 8.34
N SER A 36 5.17 9.59 7.35
CA SER A 36 4.75 9.72 5.97
C SER A 36 5.73 9.01 5.04
N PHE A 37 5.20 8.35 4.04
CA PHE A 37 5.95 8.03 2.82
C PHE A 37 6.01 9.25 1.93
N GLY A 38 6.91 9.20 0.95
CA GLY A 38 6.94 10.17 -0.13
C GLY A 38 6.00 9.78 -1.27
N GLY A 39 6.09 10.54 -2.35
CA GLY A 39 5.37 10.26 -3.59
C GLY A 39 6.22 10.53 -4.82
N ILE A 40 5.90 9.83 -5.90
CA ILE A 40 6.50 10.02 -7.22
C ILE A 40 5.42 9.86 -8.29
N HIS A 41 5.60 10.53 -9.43
CA HIS A 41 4.69 10.42 -10.57
C HIS A 41 5.36 9.65 -11.73
N PRO A 42 4.66 8.79 -12.49
CA PRO A 42 5.27 8.04 -13.59
C PRO A 42 5.87 8.92 -14.69
N GLU A 43 5.41 10.18 -14.83
CA GLU A 43 5.99 11.14 -15.76
C GLU A 43 7.20 11.92 -15.21
N THR A 44 7.74 11.52 -14.07
CA THR A 44 8.98 12.10 -13.53
C THR A 44 10.14 11.77 -14.45
N GLU A 45 10.84 12.80 -14.95
CA GLU A 45 11.92 12.65 -15.94
C GLU A 45 13.18 12.02 -15.32
N ASN A 46 13.59 12.50 -14.14
CA ASN A 46 14.80 12.08 -13.43
C ASN A 46 14.45 11.15 -12.25
N VAL A 47 13.84 9.98 -12.51
CA VAL A 47 13.40 9.03 -11.49
C VAL A 47 14.48 8.71 -10.46
N SER A 48 15.72 8.42 -10.93
CA SER A 48 16.83 8.07 -10.05
C SER A 48 17.21 9.22 -9.10
N GLU A 49 17.22 10.47 -9.59
CA GLU A 49 17.55 11.64 -8.79
C GLU A 49 16.48 11.86 -7.71
N VAL A 50 15.20 11.82 -8.10
CA VAL A 50 14.07 12.00 -7.17
C VAL A 50 14.06 10.92 -6.09
N LEU A 51 14.24 9.65 -6.44
CA LEU A 51 14.26 8.56 -5.46
C LEU A 51 15.48 8.63 -4.54
N ASN A 52 16.66 9.02 -5.04
CA ASN A 52 17.83 9.28 -4.20
C ASN A 52 17.56 10.43 -3.21
N ARG A 53 16.89 11.51 -3.64
CA ARG A 53 16.47 12.61 -2.75
C ARG A 53 15.49 12.12 -1.69
N ILE A 54 14.47 11.32 -2.06
CA ILE A 54 13.52 10.71 -1.12
C ILE A 54 14.29 9.91 -0.05
N LYS A 55 15.27 9.08 -0.46
CA LYS A 55 16.11 8.33 0.46
C LYS A 55 16.96 9.24 1.37
N ALA A 56 17.55 10.31 0.81
CA ALA A 56 18.35 11.28 1.54
C ALA A 56 17.53 12.08 2.57
N LEU A 57 16.25 12.32 2.30
CA LEU A 57 15.28 12.90 3.24
C LEU A 57 14.89 11.94 4.39
N GLY A 58 15.41 10.71 4.41
CA GLY A 58 15.12 9.71 5.44
C GLY A 58 13.77 8.99 5.28
N LEU A 59 13.06 9.22 4.16
CA LEU A 59 11.80 8.55 3.90
C LEU A 59 12.04 7.07 3.63
N LYS A 60 11.14 6.21 4.12
CA LYS A 60 11.27 4.74 4.06
C LYS A 60 10.54 4.12 2.87
N GLY A 61 9.74 4.89 2.19
CA GLY A 61 8.97 4.41 1.05
C GLY A 61 8.22 5.51 0.31
N ILE A 62 7.48 5.09 -0.70
CA ILE A 62 6.65 5.94 -1.56
C ILE A 62 5.25 5.35 -1.71
N LYS A 63 4.27 6.21 -1.98
CA LYS A 63 2.92 5.83 -2.42
C LYS A 63 2.74 6.16 -3.88
N ILE A 64 2.19 5.21 -4.63
CA ILE A 64 1.72 5.39 -6.00
C ILE A 64 0.28 4.93 -6.14
N HIS A 65 -0.44 5.53 -7.08
CA HIS A 65 -1.84 5.23 -7.34
C HIS A 65 -2.09 5.21 -8.86
N PRO A 66 -1.98 4.04 -9.50
CA PRO A 66 -2.03 3.93 -10.96
C PRO A 66 -3.25 4.57 -11.61
N ASP A 67 -4.45 4.44 -10.99
CA ASP A 67 -5.68 5.04 -11.52
C ASP A 67 -5.64 6.58 -11.46
N TYR A 68 -5.26 7.18 -10.33
CA TYR A 68 -5.16 8.65 -10.20
C TYR A 68 -4.03 9.25 -11.04
N GLN A 69 -3.00 8.44 -11.35
CA GLN A 69 -1.87 8.83 -12.18
C GLN A 69 -2.07 8.48 -13.66
N GLY A 70 -3.21 7.86 -14.02
CA GLY A 70 -3.61 7.57 -15.40
C GLY A 70 -2.63 6.66 -16.15
N THR A 71 -1.96 5.75 -15.45
CA THR A 71 -0.91 4.91 -16.03
C THR A 71 -1.04 3.48 -15.51
N PHE A 72 -1.06 2.49 -16.39
CA PHE A 72 -1.08 1.09 -15.99
C PHE A 72 0.18 0.71 -15.23
N PHE A 73 0.03 -0.09 -14.16
CA PHE A 73 1.15 -0.42 -13.27
C PHE A 73 2.29 -1.19 -13.98
N ASN A 74 1.99 -1.94 -15.02
CA ASN A 74 2.98 -2.64 -15.85
C ASN A 74 3.68 -1.75 -16.90
N ASP A 75 3.39 -0.44 -16.97
CA ASP A 75 4.08 0.51 -17.85
C ASP A 75 5.57 0.62 -17.48
N ILE A 76 6.43 0.79 -18.46
CA ILE A 76 7.88 0.91 -18.27
C ILE A 76 8.27 2.03 -17.31
N ARG A 77 7.46 3.09 -17.20
CA ARG A 77 7.68 4.21 -16.29
C ARG A 77 7.61 3.76 -14.83
N TYR A 78 6.62 2.92 -14.48
CA TYR A 78 6.52 2.32 -13.14
C TYR A 78 7.58 1.25 -12.90
N LYS A 79 7.89 0.41 -13.88
CA LYS A 79 8.97 -0.58 -13.74
C LYS A 79 10.30 0.06 -13.36
N ARG A 80 10.66 1.19 -13.99
CA ARG A 80 11.85 1.99 -13.62
C ARG A 80 11.79 2.56 -12.20
N ILE A 81 10.60 3.00 -11.76
CA ILE A 81 10.39 3.48 -10.39
C ILE A 81 10.57 2.32 -9.41
N VAL A 82 9.92 1.19 -9.66
CA VAL A 82 9.98 0.01 -8.80
C VAL A 82 11.41 -0.52 -8.68
N GLU A 83 12.09 -0.73 -9.81
CA GLU A 83 13.47 -1.18 -9.84
C GLU A 83 14.37 -0.25 -8.99
N LYS A 84 14.34 1.05 -9.25
CA LYS A 84 15.17 2.01 -8.55
C LYS A 84 14.81 2.18 -7.08
N ALA A 85 13.53 2.15 -6.72
CA ALA A 85 13.11 2.20 -5.33
C ALA A 85 13.58 0.96 -4.56
N THR A 86 13.48 -0.23 -5.16
CA THR A 86 13.97 -1.50 -4.60
C THR A 86 15.49 -1.46 -4.37
N GLU A 87 16.28 -1.02 -5.35
CA GLU A 87 17.73 -0.82 -5.19
C GLU A 87 18.09 0.08 -3.98
N LEU A 88 17.27 1.08 -3.71
CA LEU A 88 17.44 2.01 -2.61
C LEU A 88 16.88 1.49 -1.28
N GLY A 89 16.23 0.33 -1.27
CA GLY A 89 15.55 -0.22 -0.10
C GLY A 89 14.36 0.65 0.33
N LEU A 90 13.64 1.26 -0.62
CA LEU A 90 12.42 2.00 -0.39
C LEU A 90 11.21 1.09 -0.63
N TYR A 91 10.30 1.00 0.34
CA TYR A 91 9.04 0.32 0.16
C TYR A 91 8.10 1.10 -0.75
N ILE A 92 7.26 0.40 -1.49
CA ILE A 92 6.35 1.01 -2.46
C ILE A 92 4.94 0.54 -2.16
N THR A 93 4.12 1.42 -1.58
CA THR A 93 2.69 1.13 -1.42
C THR A 93 1.96 1.49 -2.70
N VAL A 94 1.28 0.50 -3.29
CA VAL A 94 0.56 0.62 -4.55
C VAL A 94 -0.94 0.46 -4.29
N HIS A 95 -1.76 1.40 -4.78
CA HIS A 95 -3.20 1.15 -4.89
C HIS A 95 -3.41 0.00 -5.87
N ALA A 96 -4.13 -1.04 -5.45
CA ALA A 96 -4.34 -2.25 -6.25
C ALA A 96 -5.81 -2.63 -6.32
N GLY A 97 -6.23 -3.11 -7.48
CA GLY A 97 -7.60 -3.47 -7.77
C GLY A 97 -8.44 -2.31 -8.31
N VAL A 98 -9.75 -2.44 -8.19
CA VAL A 98 -10.71 -1.44 -8.65
C VAL A 98 -10.66 -0.20 -7.75
N ASP A 99 -10.66 1.00 -8.31
CA ASP A 99 -10.92 2.22 -7.57
C ASP A 99 -12.42 2.56 -7.65
N ILE A 100 -13.04 2.88 -6.51
CA ILE A 100 -14.49 3.13 -6.46
C ILE A 100 -14.92 4.37 -7.26
N GLY A 101 -14.02 5.35 -7.38
CA GLY A 101 -14.23 6.58 -8.15
C GLY A 101 -13.86 6.45 -9.62
N MET A 102 -13.06 5.46 -9.97
CA MET A 102 -12.51 5.23 -11.32
C MET A 102 -12.51 3.73 -11.66
N PRO A 103 -13.69 3.10 -11.80
CA PRO A 103 -13.78 1.64 -11.87
C PRO A 103 -13.17 1.02 -13.14
N ASP A 104 -13.17 1.74 -14.25
CA ASP A 104 -12.67 1.25 -15.54
C ASP A 104 -11.86 2.30 -16.29
N PRO A 105 -10.73 1.92 -16.91
CA PRO A 105 -10.07 0.61 -16.75
C PRO A 105 -9.32 0.49 -15.42
N VAL A 106 -9.23 -0.72 -14.85
CA VAL A 106 -8.42 -0.98 -13.65
C VAL A 106 -6.94 -0.94 -13.99
N HIS A 107 -6.19 0.02 -13.44
CA HIS A 107 -4.79 0.23 -13.80
C HIS A 107 -3.79 -0.66 -13.03
N CYS A 108 -4.19 -1.29 -11.93
CA CYS A 108 -3.36 -2.22 -11.17
C CYS A 108 -4.11 -3.51 -10.86
N THR A 109 -4.10 -4.47 -11.79
CA THR A 109 -4.63 -5.83 -11.60
C THR A 109 -3.53 -6.78 -11.12
N PRO A 110 -3.86 -7.98 -10.58
CA PRO A 110 -2.88 -9.01 -10.26
C PRO A 110 -1.96 -9.38 -11.45
N ASN A 111 -2.45 -9.36 -12.67
CA ASN A 111 -1.62 -9.61 -13.85
C ASN A 111 -0.58 -8.51 -14.08
N HIS A 112 -0.96 -7.23 -13.91
CA HIS A 112 0.01 -6.12 -14.00
C HIS A 112 1.09 -6.24 -12.93
N VAL A 113 0.73 -6.67 -11.71
CA VAL A 113 1.71 -6.92 -10.64
C VAL A 113 2.69 -8.03 -11.03
N LEU A 114 2.21 -9.14 -11.59
CA LEU A 114 3.08 -10.23 -12.04
C LEU A 114 4.06 -9.79 -13.12
N GLU A 115 3.63 -8.96 -14.08
CA GLU A 115 4.51 -8.42 -15.11
C GLU A 115 5.60 -7.49 -14.52
N VAL A 116 5.24 -6.65 -13.53
CA VAL A 116 6.23 -5.82 -12.83
C VAL A 116 7.23 -6.67 -12.07
N LEU A 117 6.76 -7.65 -11.28
CA LEU A 117 7.64 -8.55 -10.52
C LEU A 117 8.59 -9.34 -11.42
N LYS A 118 8.11 -9.80 -12.58
CA LYS A 118 8.94 -10.53 -13.56
C LYS A 118 10.12 -9.68 -14.06
N ASP A 119 9.90 -8.38 -14.23
CA ASP A 119 10.89 -7.49 -14.85
C ASP A 119 11.79 -6.81 -13.81
N THR A 120 11.33 -6.67 -12.56
CA THR A 120 12.05 -5.90 -11.50
C THR A 120 12.54 -6.77 -10.34
N GLU A 121 12.04 -8.00 -10.21
CA GLU A 121 12.33 -8.91 -9.08
C GLU A 121 12.17 -8.25 -7.70
N SER A 122 11.28 -7.26 -7.57
CA SER A 122 11.11 -6.47 -6.35
C SER A 122 10.48 -7.27 -5.22
N ASP A 123 11.03 -7.14 -4.02
CA ASP A 123 10.50 -7.66 -2.76
C ASP A 123 10.03 -6.52 -1.81
N HIS A 124 9.88 -5.30 -2.33
CA HIS A 124 9.54 -4.09 -1.58
C HIS A 124 8.14 -3.54 -1.91
N LEU A 125 7.30 -4.33 -2.59
CA LEU A 125 5.94 -3.91 -2.93
C LEU A 125 4.96 -4.22 -1.78
N ILE A 126 4.15 -3.22 -1.41
CA ILE A 126 3.00 -3.33 -0.52
C ILE A 126 1.75 -3.06 -1.34
N LEU A 127 0.93 -4.06 -1.56
CA LEU A 127 -0.32 -3.92 -2.30
C LEU A 127 -1.47 -3.57 -1.36
N ALA A 128 -2.07 -2.40 -1.55
CA ALA A 128 -3.19 -1.96 -0.76
C ALA A 128 -4.45 -2.83 -0.98
N HIS A 129 -5.39 -2.74 -0.03
CA HIS A 129 -6.72 -3.33 -0.14
C HIS A 129 -6.70 -4.86 -0.32
N MET A 130 -5.92 -5.55 0.54
CA MET A 130 -5.72 -7.01 0.46
C MET A 130 -5.23 -7.46 -0.91
N GLY A 131 -4.32 -6.67 -1.52
CA GLY A 131 -3.66 -7.02 -2.78
C GLY A 131 -4.42 -6.69 -4.05
N GLY A 132 -5.65 -6.23 -3.96
CA GLY A 132 -6.46 -5.87 -5.13
C GLY A 132 -7.95 -5.78 -4.83
N TRP A 133 -8.44 -4.56 -4.53
CA TRP A 133 -9.84 -4.36 -4.18
C TRP A 133 -10.79 -4.95 -5.21
N ARG A 134 -11.73 -5.81 -4.74
CA ARG A 134 -12.70 -6.56 -5.56
C ARG A 134 -12.10 -7.55 -6.58
N LEU A 135 -10.78 -7.79 -6.56
CA LEU A 135 -10.11 -8.79 -7.38
C LEU A 135 -9.49 -9.92 -6.52
N TRP A 136 -10.03 -10.14 -5.32
CA TRP A 136 -9.42 -11.01 -4.31
C TRP A 136 -9.30 -12.49 -4.72
N ASP A 137 -10.20 -12.98 -5.57
CA ASP A 137 -10.07 -14.35 -6.14
C ASP A 137 -8.83 -14.46 -7.03
N GLU A 138 -8.59 -13.45 -7.88
CA GLU A 138 -7.38 -13.40 -8.71
C GLU A 138 -6.11 -13.17 -7.86
N VAL A 139 -6.20 -12.36 -6.80
CA VAL A 139 -5.12 -12.18 -5.84
C VAL A 139 -4.74 -13.51 -5.21
N LYS A 140 -5.74 -14.26 -4.71
CA LYS A 140 -5.55 -15.58 -4.10
C LYS A 140 -4.94 -16.59 -5.08
N GLU A 141 -5.38 -16.58 -6.32
CA GLU A 141 -4.87 -17.47 -7.36
C GLU A 141 -3.43 -17.17 -7.75
N LYS A 142 -3.05 -15.87 -7.84
CA LYS A 142 -1.86 -15.46 -8.58
C LYS A 142 -0.72 -14.91 -7.72
N LEU A 143 -1.01 -14.37 -6.53
CA LEU A 143 -0.05 -13.54 -5.79
C LEU A 143 0.45 -14.13 -4.48
N MET A 144 -0.12 -15.22 -3.97
CA MET A 144 0.18 -15.74 -2.62
C MET A 144 1.65 -16.16 -2.44
N GLU A 145 2.26 -16.74 -3.47
CA GLU A 145 3.65 -17.21 -3.44
C GLU A 145 4.67 -16.12 -3.85
N LYS A 146 4.21 -14.89 -4.08
CA LYS A 146 5.09 -13.80 -4.50
C LYS A 146 5.67 -13.06 -3.29
N PRO A 147 6.86 -12.45 -3.43
CA PRO A 147 7.51 -11.67 -2.37
C PRO A 147 6.82 -10.31 -2.18
N LEU A 148 5.59 -10.32 -1.74
CA LEU A 148 4.72 -9.16 -1.62
C LEU A 148 4.29 -8.95 -0.17
N PHE A 149 4.09 -7.69 0.19
CA PHE A 149 3.33 -7.29 1.35
C PHE A 149 1.93 -6.84 0.94
N PHE A 150 1.00 -6.87 1.88
CA PHE A 150 -0.38 -6.49 1.67
C PHE A 150 -0.84 -5.59 2.81
N ASP A 151 -1.82 -4.73 2.58
CA ASP A 151 -2.48 -4.03 3.67
C ASP A 151 -3.99 -4.32 3.73
N THR A 152 -4.59 -4.13 4.90
CA THR A 152 -5.99 -4.44 5.16
C THR A 152 -6.95 -3.32 4.82
N SER A 153 -6.45 -2.20 4.28
CA SER A 153 -7.22 -0.98 4.11
C SER A 153 -8.46 -1.18 3.23
N PHE A 154 -9.58 -0.59 3.62
CA PHE A 154 -10.83 -0.53 2.86
C PHE A 154 -11.32 -1.89 2.31
N SER A 155 -11.22 -2.99 3.07
CA SER A 155 -11.49 -4.34 2.56
C SER A 155 -12.63 -5.07 3.28
N GLY A 156 -12.95 -4.73 4.51
CA GLY A 156 -13.91 -5.46 5.33
C GLY A 156 -15.37 -5.05 5.14
N ASP A 157 -16.30 -5.96 5.44
CA ASP A 157 -17.73 -5.77 5.27
C ASP A 157 -18.38 -4.79 6.27
N TYR A 158 -17.62 -4.27 7.24
CA TYR A 158 -18.06 -3.13 8.05
C TYR A 158 -18.42 -1.89 7.21
N LEU A 159 -17.86 -1.77 6.01
CA LEU A 159 -18.12 -0.70 5.05
C LEU A 159 -19.53 -0.79 4.42
N GLN A 160 -20.24 -1.90 4.57
CA GLN A 160 -21.64 -2.02 4.11
C GLN A 160 -22.54 -0.98 4.80
N LYS A 161 -22.23 -0.57 6.01
CA LYS A 161 -22.95 0.50 6.71
C LYS A 161 -22.85 1.85 5.98
N GLU A 162 -21.79 2.04 5.21
CA GLU A 162 -21.52 3.23 4.39
C GLU A 162 -22.00 3.07 2.95
N GLY A 163 -22.74 1.99 2.65
CA GLY A 163 -23.29 1.71 1.32
C GLY A 163 -22.32 1.02 0.36
N VAL A 164 -21.15 0.59 0.82
CA VAL A 164 -20.18 -0.13 -0.01
C VAL A 164 -20.45 -1.62 0.06
N SER A 165 -20.91 -2.22 -1.03
CA SER A 165 -21.21 -3.65 -1.14
C SER A 165 -20.03 -4.47 -1.69
N GLY A 166 -20.11 -5.81 -1.55
CA GLY A 166 -19.14 -6.75 -2.12
C GLY A 166 -17.79 -6.72 -1.41
N MET A 167 -17.81 -6.49 -0.09
CA MET A 167 -16.64 -6.48 0.76
C MET A 167 -16.38 -7.87 1.36
N LEU A 168 -15.16 -8.08 1.87
CA LEU A 168 -14.77 -9.34 2.50
C LEU A 168 -15.52 -9.53 3.83
N THR A 169 -16.15 -10.69 4.00
CA THR A 169 -16.60 -11.13 5.34
C THR A 169 -15.38 -11.46 6.21
N LYS A 170 -15.56 -11.53 7.52
CA LYS A 170 -14.46 -11.87 8.44
C LYS A 170 -13.81 -13.22 8.11
N GLU A 171 -14.62 -14.21 7.73
CA GLU A 171 -14.15 -15.55 7.36
C GLU A 171 -13.24 -15.51 6.12
N VAL A 172 -13.71 -14.87 5.04
CA VAL A 172 -12.94 -14.74 3.79
C VAL A 172 -11.68 -13.90 3.99
N PHE A 173 -11.76 -12.87 4.82
CA PHE A 173 -10.62 -12.01 5.17
C PHE A 173 -9.54 -12.81 5.92
N VAL A 174 -9.93 -13.62 6.91
CA VAL A 174 -9.01 -14.50 7.66
C VAL A 174 -8.38 -15.54 6.75
N ASP A 175 -9.15 -16.18 5.88
CA ASP A 175 -8.66 -17.13 4.89
C ASP A 175 -7.61 -16.52 3.95
N LEU A 176 -7.82 -15.27 3.52
CA LEU A 176 -6.84 -14.54 2.70
C LEU A 176 -5.56 -14.24 3.50
N ILE A 177 -5.68 -13.79 4.75
CA ILE A 177 -4.50 -13.54 5.60
C ILE A 177 -3.68 -14.82 5.79
N HIS A 178 -4.33 -15.96 6.04
CA HIS A 178 -3.63 -17.23 6.17
C HIS A 178 -2.93 -17.65 4.86
N ALA A 179 -3.56 -17.40 3.72
CA ALA A 179 -2.95 -17.65 2.42
C ALA A 179 -1.77 -16.71 2.12
N MET A 180 -1.86 -15.44 2.53
CA MET A 180 -0.78 -14.45 2.38
C MET A 180 0.39 -14.70 3.34
N GLY A 181 0.11 -15.22 4.53
CA GLY A 181 1.01 -15.22 5.68
C GLY A 181 0.87 -13.93 6.50
N SER A 182 0.51 -14.06 7.79
CA SER A 182 0.26 -12.93 8.69
C SER A 182 1.47 -11.99 8.86
N ASP A 183 2.68 -12.50 8.66
CA ASP A 183 3.94 -11.75 8.71
C ASP A 183 4.14 -10.81 7.51
N ARG A 184 3.33 -10.91 6.46
CA ARG A 184 3.37 -10.06 5.28
C ARG A 184 2.18 -9.09 5.17
N VAL A 185 1.29 -9.10 6.14
CA VAL A 185 0.10 -8.23 6.15
C VAL A 185 0.29 -7.08 7.13
N LEU A 186 -0.06 -5.87 6.69
CA LEU A 186 -0.02 -4.63 7.45
C LEU A 186 -1.44 -4.16 7.74
N PHE A 187 -1.69 -3.62 8.93
CA PHE A 187 -2.98 -3.00 9.22
C PHE A 187 -3.06 -1.62 8.57
N GLY A 188 -4.09 -1.42 7.77
CA GLY A 188 -4.44 -0.14 7.16
C GLY A 188 -5.93 0.14 7.27
N THR A 189 -6.33 1.41 7.22
CA THR A 189 -7.74 1.84 7.31
C THR A 189 -8.24 2.57 6.09
N ASP A 190 -7.35 3.17 5.31
CA ASP A 190 -7.68 4.08 4.20
C ASP A 190 -8.49 5.32 4.66
N SER A 191 -8.21 5.81 5.88
CA SER A 191 -8.82 7.05 6.36
C SER A 191 -8.36 8.25 5.49
N PRO A 192 -9.27 9.17 5.08
CA PRO A 192 -10.63 9.38 5.60
C PRO A 192 -11.75 8.62 4.87
N TRP A 193 -11.44 7.77 3.89
CA TRP A 193 -12.45 7.02 3.12
C TRP A 193 -13.16 5.94 3.96
N SER A 194 -12.55 5.49 5.06
CA SER A 194 -13.20 4.65 6.05
C SER A 194 -12.92 5.09 7.48
N GLY A 195 -13.85 4.76 8.40
CA GLY A 195 -13.73 5.08 9.82
C GLY A 195 -12.65 4.23 10.50
N GLN A 196 -11.61 4.87 11.07
CA GLN A 196 -10.52 4.15 11.74
C GLN A 196 -11.02 3.26 12.90
N LYS A 197 -11.98 3.77 13.69
CA LYS A 197 -12.53 3.01 14.83
C LYS A 197 -13.27 1.77 14.38
N ASP A 198 -14.08 1.88 13.33
CA ASP A 198 -14.87 0.78 12.79
C ASP A 198 -13.92 -0.29 12.19
N ALA A 199 -12.89 0.14 11.47
CA ALA A 199 -11.88 -0.77 10.92
C ALA A 199 -11.14 -1.54 12.03
N VAL A 200 -10.70 -0.86 13.09
CA VAL A 200 -10.01 -1.51 14.23
C VAL A 200 -10.95 -2.46 14.95
N GLN A 201 -12.18 -2.01 15.27
CA GLN A 201 -13.15 -2.86 15.96
C GLN A 201 -13.44 -4.11 15.15
N TRP A 202 -13.74 -3.96 13.86
CA TRP A 202 -14.03 -5.08 12.97
C TRP A 202 -12.86 -6.07 12.88
N PHE A 203 -11.62 -5.55 12.75
CA PHE A 203 -10.42 -6.38 12.72
C PHE A 203 -10.22 -7.14 14.02
N MET A 204 -10.42 -6.51 15.16
CA MET A 204 -10.28 -7.16 16.47
C MET A 204 -11.30 -8.29 16.71
N GLU A 205 -12.44 -8.23 16.05
CA GLU A 205 -13.49 -9.24 16.10
C GLU A 205 -13.29 -10.41 15.11
N THR A 206 -12.21 -10.40 14.30
CA THR A 206 -11.86 -11.54 13.43
C THR A 206 -11.33 -12.73 14.25
N ASP A 207 -11.41 -13.94 13.68
CA ASP A 207 -10.92 -15.18 14.30
C ASP A 207 -9.40 -15.42 14.07
N LEU A 208 -8.64 -14.33 13.99
CA LEU A 208 -7.17 -14.39 14.00
C LEU A 208 -6.68 -14.61 15.44
N THR A 209 -5.58 -15.31 15.59
CA THR A 209 -4.91 -15.45 16.90
C THR A 209 -4.36 -14.09 17.37
N GLU A 210 -4.18 -13.95 18.70
CA GLU A 210 -3.59 -12.73 19.26
C GLU A 210 -2.18 -12.44 18.73
N THR A 211 -1.42 -13.47 18.36
CA THR A 211 -0.11 -13.32 17.73
C THR A 211 -0.23 -12.73 16.33
N GLU A 212 -1.13 -13.23 15.50
CA GLU A 212 -1.38 -12.69 14.15
C GLU A 212 -1.89 -11.26 14.22
N LYS A 213 -2.85 -10.97 15.12
CA LYS A 213 -3.34 -9.61 15.32
C LYS A 213 -2.22 -8.66 15.69
N LYS A 214 -1.33 -9.05 16.60
CA LYS A 214 -0.19 -8.23 17.02
C LYS A 214 0.81 -8.00 15.87
N GLN A 215 1.11 -9.03 15.10
CA GLN A 215 1.94 -8.93 13.90
C GLN A 215 1.37 -7.91 12.93
N ILE A 216 0.11 -8.05 12.56
CA ILE A 216 -0.56 -7.23 11.55
C ILE A 216 -0.73 -5.78 12.04
N LEU A 217 -1.15 -5.59 13.28
CA LEU A 217 -1.39 -4.25 13.85
C LEU A 217 -0.12 -3.43 14.06
N SER A 218 1.04 -4.07 14.28
CA SER A 218 2.23 -3.31 14.67
C SER A 218 3.57 -3.93 14.26
N GLU A 219 3.83 -5.22 14.53
CA GLU A 219 5.18 -5.77 14.42
C GLU A 219 5.70 -5.77 12.98
N ASN A 220 4.84 -6.07 12.00
CA ASN A 220 5.22 -6.04 10.60
C ASN A 220 5.56 -4.61 10.16
N PHE A 221 4.77 -3.62 10.57
CA PHE A 221 5.04 -2.22 10.28
C PHE A 221 6.38 -1.76 10.89
N ILE A 222 6.62 -2.07 12.17
CA ILE A 222 7.86 -1.74 12.87
C ILE A 222 9.07 -2.34 12.13
N ARG A 223 8.98 -3.59 11.71
CA ARG A 223 10.03 -4.29 10.96
C ARG A 223 10.33 -3.62 9.61
N ILE A 224 9.28 -3.22 8.86
CA ILE A 224 9.42 -2.59 7.54
C ILE A 224 9.99 -1.17 7.66
N ILE A 225 9.50 -0.38 8.60
CA ILE A 225 9.89 1.03 8.76
C ILE A 225 11.21 1.16 9.52
N GLY A 226 11.55 0.19 10.37
CA GLY A 226 12.78 0.20 11.15
C GLY A 226 12.77 1.22 12.28
N ILE A 227 11.68 1.24 13.08
CA ILE A 227 11.49 2.12 14.25
C ILE A 227 11.32 1.32 15.53
#